data_67121035f110edb0ae54994ddc865d26
#
_entry.id   67121035f110edb0ae54994ddc865d26
#
_cell.length_a   1.000
_cell.length_b   1.000
_cell.length_c   1.000
_cell.angle_alpha   90.00
_cell.angle_beta   90.00
_cell.angle_gamma   90.00
#
_symmetry.space_group_name_H-M   'P 1'
#
loop_
_entity.id
_entity.type
_entity.pdbx_description
1 polymer ?
#
loop_
_entity_poly.entity_id
_entity_poly.type
_entity_poly.pdbx_seq_one_letter_code
_entity_poly.pdbx_strand_id
1 'polypeptide(L)'
;TDVHAVEAIKILSENLETAVKNPNDITLREKIMFASMEAGLAFSNAILGAVHSMAHSLGGFLDLPHGECNAILLSHVINFNYTAASDRYNKIGELLGIKSKKITQKDIVNKILEMKTNVGIVKSLSKCGVKESDLPTLAAKAHNDPCLLTNPRQASKKDLEVIYEEAF
;
A
#
# COMPACT_ATOMS: atom_id res chain seq x y z
N THR A 1 -15.34 2.36 -10.66
CA THR A 1 -14.00 2.27 -10.04
C THR A 1 -14.11 2.26 -8.53
N ASP A 2 -14.65 3.31 -7.90
CA ASP A 2 -14.72 3.43 -6.44
C ASP A 2 -15.55 2.30 -5.78
N VAL A 3 -16.63 1.84 -6.42
CA VAL A 3 -17.44 0.73 -5.91
C VAL A 3 -16.58 -0.53 -5.71
N HIS A 4 -15.81 -0.90 -6.72
CA HIS A 4 -14.91 -2.06 -6.68
C HIS A 4 -13.80 -1.89 -5.63
N ALA A 5 -13.18 -0.70 -5.54
CA ALA A 5 -12.15 -0.42 -4.54
C ALA A 5 -12.70 -0.51 -3.11
N VAL A 6 -13.88 0.05 -2.86
CA VAL A 6 -14.55 0.01 -1.56
C VAL A 6 -14.87 -1.42 -1.15
N GLU A 7 -15.41 -2.24 -2.06
CA GLU A 7 -15.73 -3.64 -1.78
C GLU A 7 -14.47 -4.47 -1.49
N ALA A 8 -13.41 -4.27 -2.30
CA ALA A 8 -12.12 -4.93 -2.06
C ALA A 8 -11.55 -4.59 -0.66
N ILE A 9 -11.52 -3.30 -0.30
CA ILE A 9 -11.00 -2.86 1.01
C ILE A 9 -11.82 -3.47 2.14
N LYS A 10 -13.16 -3.46 2.05
CA LYS A 10 -14.04 -4.01 3.05
C LYS A 10 -13.79 -5.51 3.26
N ILE A 11 -13.80 -6.29 2.18
CA ILE A 11 -13.57 -7.74 2.28
C ILE A 11 -12.20 -8.03 2.89
N LEU A 12 -11.14 -7.33 2.45
CA LEU A 12 -9.80 -7.52 2.98
C LEU A 12 -9.69 -7.12 4.44
N SER A 13 -10.28 -6.00 4.84
CA SER A 13 -10.25 -5.54 6.25
C SER A 13 -10.89 -6.54 7.21
N GLU A 14 -11.95 -7.24 6.76
CA GLU A 14 -12.69 -8.21 7.56
C GLU A 14 -12.08 -9.61 7.57
N ASN A 15 -11.38 -10.02 6.50
CA ASN A 15 -11.04 -11.42 6.29
C ASN A 15 -9.53 -11.73 6.14
N LEU A 16 -8.67 -10.73 5.83
CA LEU A 16 -7.27 -10.97 5.48
C LEU A 16 -6.49 -11.68 6.60
N GLU A 17 -6.55 -11.18 7.83
CA GLU A 17 -5.81 -11.75 8.95
C GLU A 17 -6.25 -13.18 9.26
N THR A 18 -7.57 -13.43 9.19
CA THR A 18 -8.13 -14.77 9.41
C THR A 18 -7.73 -15.73 8.30
N ALA A 19 -7.72 -15.27 7.06
CA ALA A 19 -7.31 -16.06 5.91
C ALA A 19 -5.82 -16.45 5.96
N VAL A 20 -4.95 -15.56 6.43
CA VAL A 20 -3.52 -15.85 6.62
C VAL A 20 -3.31 -16.90 7.73
N LYS A 21 -4.09 -16.83 8.83
CA LYS A 21 -4.03 -17.81 9.92
C LYS A 21 -4.63 -19.17 9.54
N ASN A 22 -5.55 -19.20 8.59
CA ASN A 22 -6.25 -20.40 8.13
C ASN A 22 -6.12 -20.59 6.60
N PRO A 23 -4.90 -20.85 6.09
CA PRO A 23 -4.61 -20.83 4.66
C PRO A 23 -5.34 -21.90 3.85
N ASN A 24 -5.87 -22.93 4.49
CA ASN A 24 -6.61 -24.03 3.87
C ASN A 24 -8.14 -23.85 3.91
N ASP A 25 -8.65 -22.77 4.52
CA ASP A 25 -10.08 -22.46 4.53
C ASP A 25 -10.50 -21.93 3.15
N ILE A 26 -11.22 -22.77 2.42
CA ILE A 26 -11.68 -22.50 1.03
C ILE A 26 -12.58 -21.27 0.99
N THR A 27 -13.46 -21.10 1.97
CA THR A 27 -14.40 -19.96 2.02
C THR A 27 -13.66 -18.62 2.21
N LEU A 28 -12.65 -18.62 3.07
CA LEU A 28 -11.80 -17.43 3.24
C LEU A 28 -10.97 -17.14 2.00
N ARG A 29 -10.41 -18.18 1.36
CA ARG A 29 -9.65 -18.01 0.11
C ARG A 29 -10.50 -17.49 -1.02
N GLU A 30 -11.74 -17.95 -1.15
CA GLU A 30 -12.70 -17.43 -2.13
C GLU A 30 -12.95 -15.93 -1.91
N LYS A 31 -13.17 -15.49 -0.67
CA LYS A 31 -13.33 -14.07 -0.35
C LYS A 31 -12.10 -13.24 -0.72
N ILE A 32 -10.89 -13.72 -0.38
CA ILE A 32 -9.65 -13.01 -0.72
C ILE A 32 -9.45 -12.95 -2.25
N MET A 33 -9.75 -14.02 -2.96
CA MET A 33 -9.67 -14.05 -4.42
C MET A 33 -10.68 -13.08 -5.05
N PHE A 34 -11.91 -13.03 -4.54
CA PHE A 34 -12.92 -12.07 -4.99
C PHE A 34 -12.48 -10.63 -4.72
N ALA A 35 -11.96 -10.34 -3.54
CA ALA A 35 -11.42 -9.01 -3.23
C ALA A 35 -10.25 -8.61 -4.14
N SER A 36 -9.38 -9.55 -4.49
CA SER A 36 -8.29 -9.34 -5.45
C SER A 36 -8.82 -9.01 -6.85
N MET A 37 -9.87 -9.70 -7.29
CA MET A 37 -10.54 -9.41 -8.56
C MET A 37 -11.17 -8.00 -8.54
N GLU A 38 -11.89 -7.66 -7.48
CA GLU A 38 -12.50 -6.32 -7.30
C GLU A 38 -11.43 -5.22 -7.33
N ALA A 39 -10.30 -5.42 -6.64
CA ALA A 39 -9.16 -4.50 -6.70
C ALA A 39 -8.62 -4.37 -8.14
N GLY A 40 -8.51 -5.49 -8.87
CA GLY A 40 -8.11 -5.54 -10.27
C GLY A 40 -9.01 -4.70 -11.17
N LEU A 41 -10.34 -4.84 -11.03
CA LEU A 41 -11.33 -4.03 -11.75
C LEU A 41 -11.21 -2.54 -11.43
N ALA A 42 -10.89 -2.20 -10.18
CA ALA A 42 -10.69 -0.82 -9.76
C ALA A 42 -9.46 -0.21 -10.45
N PHE A 43 -8.28 -0.80 -10.29
CA PHE A 43 -7.05 -0.20 -10.81
C PHE A 43 -6.87 -0.31 -12.32
N SER A 44 -7.51 -1.27 -12.99
CA SER A 44 -7.53 -1.34 -14.45
C SER A 44 -8.16 -0.11 -15.09
N ASN A 45 -9.03 0.59 -14.37
CA ASN A 45 -9.68 1.83 -14.82
C ASN A 45 -9.05 3.10 -14.24
N ALA A 46 -8.52 3.04 -13.00
CA ALA A 46 -8.01 4.21 -12.29
C ALA A 46 -6.48 4.34 -12.34
N ILE A 47 -5.82 3.34 -12.88
CA ILE A 47 -4.36 3.16 -12.76
C ILE A 47 -3.97 3.03 -11.27
N LEU A 48 -2.71 3.16 -10.97
CA LEU A 48 -2.14 2.96 -9.64
C LEU A 48 -1.59 4.30 -9.10
N GLY A 49 -0.56 4.28 -8.27
CA GLY A 49 0.02 5.49 -7.71
C GLY A 49 1.45 5.27 -7.22
N ALA A 50 1.93 6.17 -6.37
CA ALA A 50 3.30 6.16 -5.86
C ALA A 50 3.70 4.83 -5.19
N VAL A 51 2.80 4.13 -4.50
CA VAL A 51 3.10 2.83 -3.90
C VAL A 51 3.62 1.86 -4.96
N HIS A 52 2.90 1.72 -6.08
CA HIS A 52 3.28 0.80 -7.14
C HIS A 52 4.49 1.25 -7.92
N SER A 53 4.62 2.56 -8.22
CA SER A 53 5.81 3.07 -8.90
C SER A 53 7.08 2.80 -8.10
N MET A 54 7.02 2.99 -6.78
CA MET A 54 8.11 2.69 -5.86
C MET A 54 8.34 1.17 -5.71
N ALA A 55 7.26 0.38 -5.61
CA ALA A 55 7.35 -1.08 -5.51
C ALA A 55 7.92 -1.72 -6.78
N HIS A 56 7.60 -1.22 -7.97
CA HIS A 56 8.19 -1.68 -9.23
C HIS A 56 9.70 -1.43 -9.26
N SER A 57 10.12 -0.23 -8.85
CA SER A 57 11.55 0.11 -8.75
C SER A 57 12.28 -0.81 -7.78
N LEU A 58 11.70 -1.03 -6.59
CA LEU A 58 12.27 -1.88 -5.54
C LEU A 58 12.34 -3.35 -5.94
N GLY A 59 11.22 -3.90 -6.44
CA GLY A 59 11.11 -5.29 -6.87
C GLY A 59 12.05 -5.61 -8.04
N GLY A 60 12.15 -4.71 -9.02
CA GLY A 60 13.07 -4.87 -10.14
C GLY A 60 14.55 -4.68 -9.78
N PHE A 61 14.84 -4.10 -8.61
CA PHE A 61 16.21 -3.91 -8.13
C PHE A 61 16.74 -5.11 -7.32
N LEU A 62 15.87 -5.73 -6.50
CA LEU A 62 16.24 -6.79 -5.56
C LEU A 62 15.56 -8.14 -5.83
N ASP A 63 14.76 -8.25 -6.91
CA ASP A 63 13.96 -9.44 -7.22
C ASP A 63 13.03 -9.86 -6.06
N LEU A 64 12.44 -8.87 -5.37
CA LEU A 64 11.52 -9.10 -4.25
C LEU A 64 10.09 -9.33 -4.77
N PRO A 65 9.28 -10.12 -4.04
CA PRO A 65 7.88 -10.28 -4.36
C PRO A 65 7.13 -8.95 -4.40
N HIS A 66 6.40 -8.69 -5.49
CA HIS A 66 5.69 -7.44 -5.74
C HIS A 66 4.77 -7.00 -4.59
N GLY A 67 3.98 -7.94 -4.04
CA GLY A 67 3.08 -7.66 -2.92
C GLY A 67 3.83 -7.25 -1.65
N GLU A 68 5.00 -7.82 -1.39
CA GLU A 68 5.85 -7.47 -0.25
C GLU A 68 6.39 -6.04 -0.39
N CYS A 69 6.88 -5.68 -1.58
CA CYS A 69 7.34 -4.32 -1.86
C CYS A 69 6.24 -3.28 -1.63
N ASN A 70 5.03 -3.54 -2.16
CA ASN A 70 3.87 -2.67 -1.93
C ASN A 70 3.54 -2.55 -0.44
N ALA A 71 3.49 -3.65 0.28
CA ALA A 71 3.15 -3.67 1.70
C ALA A 71 4.16 -2.90 2.57
N ILE A 72 5.46 -3.00 2.27
CA ILE A 72 6.51 -2.25 2.98
C ILE A 72 6.28 -0.74 2.82
N LEU A 73 6.00 -0.29 1.61
CA LEU A 73 5.91 1.13 1.26
C LEU A 73 4.56 1.77 1.58
N LEU A 74 3.48 0.98 1.69
CA LEU A 74 2.10 1.46 1.76
C LEU A 74 1.87 2.52 2.83
N SER A 75 2.31 2.28 4.07
CA SER A 75 2.09 3.20 5.20
C SER A 75 2.78 4.56 5.00
N HIS A 76 3.97 4.57 4.41
CA HIS A 76 4.76 5.77 4.15
C HIS A 76 4.13 6.59 3.01
N VAL A 77 3.67 5.93 1.94
CA VAL A 77 2.99 6.62 0.85
C VAL A 77 1.61 7.14 1.26
N ILE A 78 0.86 6.44 2.10
CA ILE A 78 -0.38 6.96 2.70
C ILE A 78 -0.07 8.24 3.48
N ASN A 79 0.99 8.22 4.29
CA ASN A 79 1.45 9.38 5.04
C ASN A 79 1.72 10.58 4.12
N PHE A 80 2.44 10.37 3.03
CA PHE A 80 2.74 11.39 2.02
C PHE A 80 1.49 11.92 1.31
N ASN A 81 0.57 11.04 0.89
CA ASN A 81 -0.59 11.39 0.07
C ASN A 81 -1.76 11.97 0.86
N TYR A 82 -1.84 11.75 2.17
CA TYR A 82 -3.03 12.03 2.98
C TYR A 82 -3.57 13.45 2.79
N THR A 83 -2.71 14.46 2.83
CA THR A 83 -3.12 15.87 2.73
C THR A 83 -3.78 16.22 1.39
N ALA A 84 -3.46 15.51 0.32
CA ALA A 84 -4.02 15.74 -1.02
C ALA A 84 -5.37 15.04 -1.23
N ALA A 85 -5.74 14.05 -0.39
CA ALA A 85 -6.96 13.27 -0.55
C ALA A 85 -7.57 12.85 0.81
N SER A 86 -7.54 13.73 1.82
CA SER A 86 -7.93 13.43 3.20
C SER A 86 -9.33 12.83 3.33
N ASP A 87 -10.33 13.34 2.60
CA ASP A 87 -11.70 12.84 2.67
C ASP A 87 -11.80 11.38 2.17
N ARG A 88 -11.06 11.06 1.11
CA ARG A 88 -11.01 9.68 0.58
C ARG A 88 -10.29 8.75 1.56
N TYR A 89 -9.18 9.19 2.14
CA TYR A 89 -8.46 8.42 3.16
C TYR A 89 -9.29 8.22 4.43
N ASN A 90 -10.05 9.22 4.87
CA ASN A 90 -10.93 9.09 6.02
C ASN A 90 -12.03 8.04 5.77
N LYS A 91 -12.62 8.03 4.56
CA LYS A 91 -13.57 6.99 4.16
C LYS A 91 -12.92 5.59 4.13
N ILE A 92 -11.68 5.47 3.67
CA ILE A 92 -10.92 4.22 3.77
C ILE A 92 -10.73 3.83 5.23
N GLY A 93 -10.41 4.77 6.12
CA GLY A 93 -10.30 4.52 7.55
C GLY A 93 -11.57 3.95 8.18
N GLU A 94 -12.75 4.43 7.77
CA GLU A 94 -14.03 3.87 8.17
C GLU A 94 -14.18 2.41 7.72
N LEU A 95 -13.82 2.11 6.46
CA LEU A 95 -13.86 0.75 5.90
C LEU A 95 -12.87 -0.20 6.59
N LEU A 96 -11.73 0.33 7.06
CA LEU A 96 -10.76 -0.41 7.88
C LEU A 96 -11.22 -0.64 9.33
N GLY A 97 -12.42 -0.18 9.69
CA GLY A 97 -13.02 -0.38 11.00
C GLY A 97 -12.48 0.56 12.09
N ILE A 98 -11.88 1.69 11.73
CA ILE A 98 -11.41 2.69 12.71
C ILE A 98 -12.62 3.37 13.34
N LYS A 99 -12.79 3.16 14.64
CA LYS A 99 -13.88 3.75 15.45
C LYS A 99 -13.40 5.06 16.09
N SER A 100 -13.47 6.16 15.35
CA SER A 100 -13.14 7.50 15.85
C SER A 100 -14.17 8.51 15.37
N LYS A 101 -14.49 9.52 16.19
CA LYS A 101 -15.35 10.64 15.77
C LYS A 101 -14.71 11.47 14.65
N LYS A 102 -13.39 11.49 14.60
CA LYS A 102 -12.61 12.16 13.56
C LYS A 102 -11.37 11.31 13.26
N ILE A 103 -11.40 10.64 12.13
CA ILE A 103 -10.27 9.83 11.66
C ILE A 103 -9.15 10.78 11.23
N THR A 104 -7.93 10.46 11.64
CA THR A 104 -6.73 11.23 11.29
C THR A 104 -5.78 10.39 10.43
N GLN A 105 -4.84 11.06 9.78
CA GLN A 105 -3.72 10.42 9.07
C GLN A 105 -3.03 9.36 9.93
N LYS A 106 -2.74 9.69 11.18
CA LYS A 106 -2.06 8.78 12.13
C LYS A 106 -2.89 7.52 12.41
N ASP A 107 -4.20 7.65 12.53
CA ASP A 107 -5.08 6.50 12.78
C ASP A 107 -5.04 5.50 11.62
N ILE A 108 -5.06 6.01 10.37
CA ILE A 108 -5.01 5.18 9.17
C ILE A 108 -3.64 4.50 9.04
N VAL A 109 -2.55 5.26 9.20
CA VAL A 109 -1.18 4.72 9.15
C VAL A 109 -0.99 3.64 10.21
N ASN A 110 -1.42 3.89 11.45
CA ASN A 110 -1.35 2.91 12.53
C ASN A 110 -2.16 1.65 12.24
N LYS A 111 -3.35 1.80 11.66
CA LYS A 111 -4.19 0.64 11.28
C LYS A 111 -3.52 -0.22 10.21
N ILE A 112 -2.90 0.39 9.21
CA ILE A 112 -2.13 -0.33 8.18
C ILE A 112 -0.92 -1.05 8.79
N LEU A 113 -0.20 -0.40 9.71
CA LEU A 113 0.94 -1.00 10.41
C LEU A 113 0.50 -2.19 11.29
N GLU A 114 -0.62 -2.07 11.99
CA GLU A 114 -1.23 -3.16 12.75
C GLU A 114 -1.56 -4.35 11.84
N MET A 115 -2.25 -4.12 10.74
CA MET A 115 -2.61 -5.17 9.77
C MET A 115 -1.36 -5.86 9.19
N LYS A 116 -0.34 -5.08 8.81
CA LYS A 116 0.96 -5.62 8.34
C LYS A 116 1.60 -6.54 9.38
N THR A 117 1.63 -6.11 10.63
CA THR A 117 2.18 -6.89 11.74
C THR A 117 1.41 -8.19 11.94
N ASN A 118 0.08 -8.13 11.92
CA ASN A 118 -0.79 -9.29 12.14
C ASN A 118 -0.69 -10.36 11.05
N VAL A 119 -0.28 -9.96 9.83
CA VAL A 119 -0.02 -10.88 8.71
C VAL A 119 1.48 -11.20 8.51
N GLY A 120 2.34 -10.74 9.43
CA GLY A 120 3.76 -11.09 9.43
C GLY A 120 4.66 -10.25 8.51
N ILE A 121 4.19 -9.11 8.01
CA ILE A 121 4.97 -8.19 7.17
C ILE A 121 5.56 -7.08 8.04
N VAL A 122 6.72 -7.32 8.61
CA VAL A 122 7.40 -6.39 9.55
C VAL A 122 8.79 -5.94 9.07
N LYS A 123 9.10 -6.14 7.80
CA LYS A 123 10.41 -5.81 7.24
C LYS A 123 10.50 -4.32 6.90
N SER A 124 11.70 -3.74 7.10
CA SER A 124 12.10 -2.46 6.53
C SER A 124 12.94 -2.70 5.27
N LEU A 125 13.21 -1.65 4.50
CA LEU A 125 14.03 -1.76 3.28
C LEU A 125 15.44 -2.26 3.59
N SER A 126 16.06 -1.81 4.67
CA SER A 126 17.39 -2.29 5.09
C SER A 126 17.41 -3.79 5.38
N LYS A 127 16.35 -4.33 6.00
CA LYS A 127 16.21 -5.78 6.23
C LYS A 127 15.97 -6.57 4.94
N CYS A 128 15.53 -5.93 3.88
CA CYS A 128 15.40 -6.54 2.55
C CYS A 128 16.70 -6.46 1.74
N GLY A 129 17.76 -5.84 2.26
CA GLY A 129 19.07 -5.75 1.59
C GLY A 129 19.29 -4.45 0.80
N VAL A 130 18.38 -3.47 0.90
CA VAL A 130 18.58 -2.12 0.35
C VAL A 130 19.67 -1.42 1.16
N LYS A 131 20.54 -0.67 0.48
CA LYS A 131 21.54 0.20 1.09
C LYS A 131 21.10 1.66 0.91
N GLU A 132 21.50 2.54 1.83
CA GLU A 132 21.22 3.99 1.69
C GLU A 132 21.69 4.54 0.35
N SER A 133 22.83 4.08 -0.16
CA SER A 133 23.38 4.47 -1.46
C SER A 133 22.47 4.12 -2.65
N ASP A 134 21.51 3.21 -2.48
CA ASP A 134 20.61 2.77 -3.53
C ASP A 134 19.38 3.68 -3.65
N LEU A 135 19.02 4.39 -2.57
CA LEU A 135 17.79 5.19 -2.49
C LEU A 135 17.64 6.24 -3.60
N PRO A 136 18.67 7.00 -3.99
CA PRO A 136 18.57 7.94 -5.10
C PRO A 136 18.28 7.26 -6.45
N THR A 137 18.83 6.06 -6.66
CA THR A 137 18.59 5.27 -7.88
C THR A 137 17.16 4.71 -7.89
N LEU A 138 16.69 4.18 -6.78
CA LEU A 138 15.32 3.70 -6.61
C LEU A 138 14.32 4.83 -6.84
N ALA A 139 14.55 6.01 -6.26
CA ALA A 139 13.69 7.18 -6.42
C ALA A 139 13.66 7.68 -7.88
N ALA A 140 14.79 7.65 -8.58
CA ALA A 140 14.85 8.03 -9.99
C ALA A 140 14.07 7.08 -10.90
N LYS A 141 14.15 5.76 -10.65
CA LYS A 141 13.38 4.77 -11.39
C LYS A 141 11.88 4.91 -11.10
N ALA A 142 11.50 5.02 -9.82
CA ALA A 142 10.11 5.21 -9.42
C ALA A 142 9.51 6.50 -10.01
N HIS A 143 10.27 7.58 -10.09
CA HIS A 143 9.79 8.85 -10.66
C HIS A 143 9.45 8.74 -12.16
N ASN A 144 10.09 7.85 -12.89
CA ASN A 144 9.85 7.62 -14.31
C ASN A 144 8.79 6.55 -14.59
N ASP A 145 8.24 5.91 -13.55
CA ASP A 145 7.20 4.90 -13.70
C ASP A 145 5.84 5.54 -14.02
N PRO A 146 5.12 5.08 -15.05
CA PRO A 146 3.84 5.66 -15.45
C PRO A 146 2.75 5.59 -14.37
N CYS A 147 2.84 4.66 -13.41
CA CYS A 147 1.89 4.57 -12.29
C CYS A 147 1.90 5.84 -11.42
N LEU A 148 2.99 6.61 -11.41
CA LEU A 148 3.09 7.82 -10.62
C LEU A 148 2.16 8.95 -11.12
N LEU A 149 1.79 8.95 -12.40
CA LEU A 149 0.99 10.00 -13.04
C LEU A 149 -0.39 10.18 -12.38
N THR A 150 -0.95 9.13 -11.82
CA THR A 150 -2.27 9.15 -11.17
C THR A 150 -2.21 9.24 -9.65
N ASN A 151 -1.01 9.48 -9.08
CA ASN A 151 -0.88 9.68 -7.65
C ASN A 151 -1.60 10.96 -7.20
N PRO A 152 -2.39 10.94 -6.12
CA PRO A 152 -3.19 12.09 -5.70
C PRO A 152 -2.36 13.34 -5.34
N ARG A 153 -1.13 13.14 -4.86
CA ARG A 153 -0.15 14.20 -4.62
C ARG A 153 1.00 14.06 -5.61
N GLN A 154 1.28 15.11 -6.37
CA GLN A 154 2.48 15.10 -7.20
C GLN A 154 3.72 14.86 -6.35
N ALA A 155 4.56 13.93 -6.79
CA ALA A 155 5.78 13.55 -6.09
C ALA A 155 6.99 13.84 -6.98
N SER A 156 7.90 14.66 -6.48
CA SER A 156 9.21 14.84 -7.07
C SER A 156 10.11 13.63 -6.78
N LYS A 157 11.22 13.52 -7.53
CA LYS A 157 12.25 12.50 -7.23
C LYS A 157 12.71 12.58 -5.76
N LYS A 158 12.86 13.80 -5.20
CA LYS A 158 13.30 13.99 -3.82
C LYS A 158 12.22 13.54 -2.80
N ASP A 159 10.94 13.77 -3.11
CA ASP A 159 9.86 13.26 -2.26
C ASP A 159 9.90 11.73 -2.18
N LEU A 160 10.09 11.05 -3.31
CA LEU A 160 10.18 9.58 -3.36
C LEU A 160 11.41 9.05 -2.61
N GLU A 161 12.54 9.76 -2.70
CA GLU A 161 13.74 9.44 -1.94
C GLU A 161 13.49 9.53 -0.44
N VAL A 162 12.83 10.61 0.04
CA VAL A 162 12.45 10.77 1.46
C VAL A 162 11.49 9.66 1.90
N ILE A 163 10.52 9.26 1.07
CA ILE A 163 9.63 8.14 1.40
C ILE A 163 10.41 6.82 1.53
N TYR A 164 11.42 6.59 0.69
CA TYR A 164 12.30 5.43 0.84
C TYR A 164 13.17 5.52 2.11
N GLU A 165 13.68 6.72 2.46
CA GLU A 165 14.42 6.96 3.70
C GLU A 165 13.55 6.62 4.93
N GLU A 166 12.27 7.04 4.94
CA GLU A 166 11.33 6.72 6.03
C GLU A 166 11.02 5.21 6.15
N ALA A 167 11.13 4.46 5.06
CA ALA A 167 10.89 3.02 5.03
C ALA A 167 12.16 2.18 5.27
N PHE A 168 13.34 2.81 5.36
CA PHE A 168 14.65 2.19 5.54
C PHE A 168 14.89 1.74 6.99
#